data_d9e177658c1f245dc927eac91a2239c4
#
_entry.id   d9e177658c1f245dc927eac91a2239c4
#
_cell.length_a   1.000
_cell.length_b   1.000
_cell.length_c   1.000
_cell.angle_alpha   90.00
_cell.angle_beta   90.00
_cell.angle_gamma   90.00
#
_symmetry.space_group_name_H-M   'P 1'
#
loop_
_entity.id
_entity.type
_entity.pdbx_description
1 polymer ?
#
loop_
_entity_poly.entity_id
_entity_poly.type
_entity_poly.pdbx_seq_one_letter_code
_entity_poly.pdbx_strand_id
1 'polypeptide(L)'
;VDDRIKSRLNAKQIEFEPYTGMELLGILSQRTQFALRPGACRESALKIIAHYSEGDARAAIHVLKNASFFAEKELRKTVELKDIKAGYSSTKGLEKARFLDKLSSHHRLLYELVKKRKEVNSGELWKVYLSECKRIKKQPIALRTYSEYMNRLIEIDLVQWDRALVRGKVRVFKISLKA
;
A
#
# COMPACT_ATOMS: atom_id res chain seq x y z
N VAL A 1 -3.06 18.60 3.21
CA VAL A 1 -3.75 19.92 3.17
C VAL A 1 -2.67 20.96 3.06
N ASP A 2 -2.81 21.91 2.11
CA ASP A 2 -1.84 23.00 1.88
C ASP A 2 -1.67 23.83 3.15
N ASP A 3 -0.42 24.09 3.56
CA ASP A 3 -0.10 24.84 4.79
C ASP A 3 -0.69 26.27 4.79
N ARG A 4 -0.90 26.86 3.60
CA ARG A 4 -1.59 28.13 3.42
C ARG A 4 -3.07 28.06 3.82
N ILE A 5 -3.73 26.91 3.60
CA ILE A 5 -5.12 26.69 4.00
C ILE A 5 -5.19 26.47 5.50
N LYS A 6 -4.25 25.70 6.07
CA LYS A 6 -4.17 25.47 7.52
C LYS A 6 -4.02 26.78 8.31
N SER A 7 -3.12 27.68 7.86
CA SER A 7 -2.88 28.96 8.52
C SER A 7 -4.09 29.91 8.50
N ARG A 8 -4.94 29.84 7.46
CA ARG A 8 -6.15 30.66 7.33
C ARG A 8 -7.34 30.13 8.12
N LEU A 9 -7.44 28.82 8.31
CA LEU A 9 -8.56 28.19 8.99
C LEU A 9 -8.53 28.39 10.51
N ASN A 10 -7.35 28.71 11.08
CA ASN A 10 -7.13 28.83 12.54
C ASN A 10 -7.78 27.66 13.32
N ALA A 11 -7.83 26.48 12.69
CA ALA A 11 -8.53 25.32 13.19
C ALA A 11 -7.68 24.59 14.24
N LYS A 12 -8.31 24.15 15.32
CA LYS A 12 -7.67 23.28 16.32
C LYS A 12 -7.40 21.92 15.65
N GLN A 13 -6.13 21.55 15.54
CA GLN A 13 -5.74 20.25 15.02
C GLN A 13 -5.89 19.19 16.13
N ILE A 14 -6.62 18.11 15.83
CA ILE A 14 -6.73 16.92 16.68
C ILE A 14 -6.03 15.80 15.91
N GLU A 15 -5.00 15.24 16.52
CA GLU A 15 -4.23 14.11 15.98
C GLU A 15 -4.69 12.83 16.67
N PHE A 16 -4.97 11.80 15.89
CA PHE A 16 -5.32 10.47 16.39
C PHE A 16 -4.12 9.56 16.23
N GLU A 17 -3.62 9.04 17.33
CA GLU A 17 -2.55 8.06 17.35
C GLU A 17 -3.01 6.73 16.72
N PRO A 18 -2.08 5.97 16.08
CA PRO A 18 -2.37 4.61 15.67
C PRO A 18 -2.79 3.74 16.87
N TYR A 19 -3.69 2.81 16.64
CA TYR A 19 -4.10 1.87 17.68
C TYR A 19 -2.93 1.02 18.17
N THR A 20 -2.87 0.77 19.47
CA THR A 20 -1.97 -0.22 20.07
C THR A 20 -2.39 -1.64 19.68
N GLY A 21 -1.47 -2.60 19.79
CA GLY A 21 -1.79 -4.02 19.54
C GLY A 21 -2.92 -4.57 20.42
N MET A 22 -3.02 -4.07 21.66
CA MET A 22 -4.09 -4.47 22.60
C MET A 22 -5.45 -3.92 22.19
N GLU A 23 -5.51 -2.67 21.76
CA GLU A 23 -6.75 -2.06 21.26
C GLU A 23 -7.21 -2.74 19.96
N LEU A 24 -6.28 -3.02 19.03
CA LEU A 24 -6.60 -3.79 17.83
C LEU A 24 -7.11 -5.19 18.16
N LEU A 25 -6.52 -5.86 19.14
CA LEU A 25 -6.99 -7.17 19.57
C LEU A 25 -8.42 -7.09 20.13
N GLY A 26 -8.74 -6.06 20.93
CA GLY A 26 -10.09 -5.80 21.43
C GLY A 26 -11.10 -5.59 20.29
N ILE A 27 -10.75 -4.75 19.32
CA ILE A 27 -11.58 -4.49 18.12
C ILE A 27 -11.80 -5.79 17.33
N LEU A 28 -10.76 -6.56 17.06
CA LEU A 28 -10.85 -7.81 16.31
C LEU A 28 -11.67 -8.87 17.05
N SER A 29 -11.49 -9.00 18.38
CA SER A 29 -12.27 -9.93 19.22
C SER A 29 -13.76 -9.61 19.15
N GLN A 30 -14.12 -8.34 19.29
CA GLN A 30 -15.52 -7.91 19.16
C GLN A 30 -16.08 -8.23 17.75
N ARG A 31 -15.32 -7.94 16.69
CA ARG A 31 -15.76 -8.25 15.32
C ARG A 31 -15.92 -9.74 15.08
N THR A 32 -15.03 -10.55 15.63
CA THR A 32 -15.13 -12.02 15.55
C THR A 32 -16.40 -12.55 16.19
N GLN A 33 -16.79 -12.03 17.36
CA GLN A 33 -18.01 -12.44 18.05
C GLN A 33 -19.28 -12.18 17.23
N PHE A 34 -19.32 -11.06 16.50
CA PHE A 34 -20.50 -10.71 15.70
C PHE A 34 -20.52 -11.31 14.29
N ALA A 35 -19.36 -11.56 13.70
CA ALA A 35 -19.26 -11.92 12.29
C ALA A 35 -18.88 -13.38 12.01
N LEU A 36 -18.32 -14.09 12.98
CA LEU A 36 -17.81 -15.44 12.80
C LEU A 36 -18.48 -16.42 13.77
N ARG A 37 -18.46 -17.71 13.44
CA ARG A 37 -18.88 -18.76 14.35
C ARG A 37 -17.97 -18.81 15.57
N PRO A 38 -18.49 -19.17 16.76
CA PRO A 38 -17.66 -19.37 17.94
C PRO A 38 -16.50 -20.33 17.66
N GLY A 39 -15.28 -19.94 18.02
CA GLY A 39 -14.07 -20.74 17.81
C GLY A 39 -13.49 -20.72 16.39
N ALA A 40 -14.11 -20.02 15.43
CA ALA A 40 -13.58 -19.93 14.05
C ALA A 40 -12.25 -19.19 13.95
N CYS A 41 -11.99 -18.25 14.83
CA CYS A 41 -10.70 -17.55 14.88
C CYS A 41 -10.16 -17.55 16.32
N ARG A 42 -9.01 -18.17 16.52
CA ARG A 42 -8.37 -18.24 17.84
C ARG A 42 -7.72 -16.90 18.19
N GLU A 43 -7.57 -16.59 19.48
CA GLU A 43 -6.94 -15.36 19.94
C GLU A 43 -5.50 -15.20 19.39
N SER A 44 -4.75 -16.29 19.28
CA SER A 44 -3.42 -16.28 18.67
C SER A 44 -3.43 -15.78 17.21
N ALA A 45 -4.45 -16.13 16.45
CA ALA A 45 -4.65 -15.66 15.08
C ALA A 45 -4.98 -14.16 15.07
N LEU A 46 -5.82 -13.67 15.99
CA LEU A 46 -6.15 -12.25 16.12
C LEU A 46 -4.90 -11.42 16.52
N LYS A 47 -4.05 -11.92 17.40
CA LYS A 47 -2.77 -11.28 17.76
C LYS A 47 -1.84 -11.12 16.55
N ILE A 48 -1.78 -12.14 15.68
CA ILE A 48 -0.99 -12.08 14.44
C ILE A 48 -1.56 -11.03 13.50
N ILE A 49 -2.88 -10.98 13.31
CA ILE A 49 -3.54 -9.98 12.46
C ILE A 49 -3.28 -8.57 13.02
N ALA A 50 -3.42 -8.35 14.32
CA ALA A 50 -3.15 -7.06 14.96
C ALA A 50 -1.69 -6.60 14.73
N HIS A 51 -0.73 -7.52 14.86
CA HIS A 51 0.67 -7.23 14.61
C HIS A 51 0.94 -6.79 13.16
N TYR A 52 0.41 -7.52 12.17
CA TYR A 52 0.58 -7.18 10.75
C TYR A 52 -0.11 -5.88 10.33
N SER A 53 -1.08 -5.41 11.11
CA SER A 53 -1.88 -4.21 10.76
C SER A 53 -1.28 -2.90 11.25
N GLU A 54 -0.16 -2.92 12.00
CA GLU A 54 0.65 -1.75 12.37
C GLU A 54 -0.16 -0.55 12.89
N GLY A 55 -1.20 -0.81 13.71
CA GLY A 55 -2.06 0.24 14.27
C GLY A 55 -3.27 0.64 13.41
N ASP A 56 -3.43 0.11 12.21
CA ASP A 56 -4.59 0.39 11.35
C ASP A 56 -5.73 -0.61 11.57
N ALA A 57 -6.77 -0.18 12.30
CA ALA A 57 -7.95 -1.00 12.58
C ALA A 57 -8.73 -1.41 11.31
N ARG A 58 -8.74 -0.57 10.28
CA ARG A 58 -9.42 -0.87 9.02
C ARG A 58 -8.69 -1.97 8.28
N ALA A 59 -7.37 -1.88 8.18
CA ALA A 59 -6.53 -2.94 7.61
C ALA A 59 -6.71 -4.25 8.38
N ALA A 60 -6.69 -4.22 9.73
CA ALA A 60 -6.90 -5.38 10.58
C ALA A 60 -8.24 -6.11 10.30
N ILE A 61 -9.33 -5.34 10.22
CA ILE A 61 -10.67 -5.89 9.91
C ILE A 61 -10.71 -6.49 8.49
N HIS A 62 -10.07 -5.84 7.51
CA HIS A 62 -9.99 -6.37 6.14
C HIS A 62 -9.17 -7.66 6.07
N VAL A 63 -8.06 -7.75 6.78
CA VAL A 63 -7.26 -8.98 6.86
C VAL A 63 -8.07 -10.11 7.50
N LEU A 64 -8.77 -9.86 8.62
CA LEU A 64 -9.64 -10.83 9.26
C LEU A 64 -10.73 -11.34 8.30
N LYS A 65 -11.44 -10.42 7.63
CA LYS A 65 -12.48 -10.76 6.66
C LYS A 65 -11.93 -11.64 5.53
N ASN A 66 -10.81 -11.24 4.92
CA ASN A 66 -10.22 -12.00 3.81
C ASN A 66 -9.70 -13.36 4.27
N ALA A 67 -9.06 -13.45 5.45
CA ALA A 67 -8.60 -14.70 6.02
C ALA A 67 -9.75 -15.67 6.28
N SER A 68 -10.86 -15.16 6.82
CA SER A 68 -12.09 -15.96 7.04
C SER A 68 -12.66 -16.46 5.72
N PHE A 69 -12.71 -15.63 4.69
CA PHE A 69 -13.14 -16.01 3.35
C PHE A 69 -12.27 -17.11 2.74
N PHE A 70 -10.94 -17.05 2.88
CA PHE A 70 -10.04 -18.10 2.39
C PHE A 70 -10.23 -19.41 3.13
N ALA A 71 -10.44 -19.38 4.46
CA ALA A 71 -10.76 -20.58 5.23
C ALA A 71 -12.09 -21.21 4.79
N GLU A 72 -13.13 -20.39 4.58
CA GLU A 72 -14.45 -20.83 4.11
C GLU A 72 -14.39 -21.44 2.71
N LYS A 73 -13.66 -20.83 1.79
CA LYS A 73 -13.44 -21.35 0.43
C LYS A 73 -12.81 -22.74 0.41
N GLU A 74 -11.97 -23.04 1.39
CA GLU A 74 -11.38 -24.38 1.58
C GLU A 74 -12.22 -25.29 2.50
N LEU A 75 -13.46 -24.90 2.79
CA LEU A 75 -14.42 -25.65 3.63
C LEU A 75 -13.89 -25.92 5.05
N ARG A 76 -13.00 -25.08 5.56
CA ARG A 76 -12.44 -25.19 6.91
C ARG A 76 -13.29 -24.41 7.91
N LYS A 77 -13.38 -24.94 9.13
CA LYS A 77 -14.13 -24.33 10.24
C LYS A 77 -13.31 -23.28 11.02
N THR A 78 -11.99 -23.26 10.83
CA THR A 78 -11.06 -22.40 11.58
C THR A 78 -10.11 -21.66 10.65
N VAL A 79 -9.81 -20.42 11.01
CA VAL A 79 -8.79 -19.60 10.32
C VAL A 79 -7.39 -20.05 10.75
N GLU A 80 -6.55 -20.34 9.79
CA GLU A 80 -5.15 -20.75 9.96
C GLU A 80 -4.17 -19.66 9.53
N LEU A 81 -2.90 -19.85 9.86
CA LEU A 81 -1.83 -18.88 9.51
C LEU A 81 -1.72 -18.64 7.99
N LYS A 82 -1.94 -19.66 7.18
CA LYS A 82 -1.93 -19.53 5.71
C LYS A 82 -3.01 -18.58 5.21
N ASP A 83 -4.19 -18.59 5.84
CA ASP A 83 -5.30 -17.71 5.47
C ASP A 83 -5.02 -16.27 5.85
N ILE A 84 -4.38 -16.06 7.02
CA ILE A 84 -3.96 -14.74 7.47
C ILE A 84 -2.94 -14.14 6.48
N LYS A 85 -1.96 -14.93 6.06
CA LYS A 85 -0.96 -14.50 5.06
C LYS A 85 -1.63 -14.15 3.72
N ALA A 86 -2.52 -15.00 3.24
CA ALA A 86 -3.29 -14.76 2.02
C ALA A 86 -4.20 -13.53 2.15
N GLY A 87 -4.88 -13.40 3.29
CA GLY A 87 -5.73 -12.25 3.62
C GLY A 87 -4.96 -10.94 3.67
N TYR A 88 -3.79 -10.94 4.27
CA TYR A 88 -2.89 -9.78 4.31
C TYR A 88 -2.43 -9.37 2.90
N SER A 89 -1.94 -10.32 2.11
CA SER A 89 -1.50 -10.07 0.73
C SER A 89 -2.64 -9.53 -0.14
N SER A 90 -3.85 -10.08 0.01
CA SER A 90 -5.05 -9.60 -0.69
C SER A 90 -5.43 -8.17 -0.26
N THR A 91 -5.37 -7.86 1.03
CA THR A 91 -5.69 -6.52 1.55
C THR A 91 -4.69 -5.48 1.04
N LYS A 92 -3.41 -5.76 1.11
CA LYS A 92 -2.35 -4.89 0.56
C LYS A 92 -2.51 -4.69 -0.95
N GLY A 93 -2.83 -5.73 -1.69
CA GLY A 93 -3.10 -5.65 -3.13
C GLY A 93 -4.28 -4.73 -3.47
N LEU A 94 -5.38 -4.80 -2.71
CA LEU A 94 -6.54 -3.95 -2.88
C LEU A 94 -6.25 -2.47 -2.52
N GLU A 95 -5.53 -2.21 -1.46
CA GLU A 95 -5.10 -0.87 -1.08
C GLU A 95 -4.23 -0.25 -2.18
N LYS A 96 -3.26 -1.00 -2.67
CA LYS A 96 -2.40 -0.59 -3.78
C LYS A 96 -3.20 -0.27 -5.04
N ALA A 97 -4.15 -1.12 -5.41
CA ALA A 97 -5.03 -0.87 -6.55
C ALA A 97 -5.85 0.42 -6.36
N ARG A 98 -6.43 0.63 -5.19
CA ARG A 98 -7.17 1.87 -4.85
C ARG A 98 -6.31 3.12 -4.91
N PHE A 99 -5.05 3.05 -4.47
CA PHE A 99 -4.10 4.17 -4.60
C PHE A 99 -3.80 4.45 -6.07
N LEU A 100 -3.52 3.41 -6.85
CA LEU A 100 -3.26 3.55 -8.28
C LEU A 100 -4.45 4.14 -9.05
N ASP A 101 -5.69 3.79 -8.67
CA ASP A 101 -6.90 4.32 -9.30
C ASP A 101 -7.11 5.82 -9.03
N LYS A 102 -6.65 6.32 -7.89
CA LYS A 102 -6.70 7.75 -7.55
C LYS A 102 -5.59 8.57 -8.20
N LEU A 103 -4.57 7.92 -8.75
CA LEU A 103 -3.44 8.58 -9.39
C LEU A 103 -3.73 8.89 -10.85
N SER A 104 -3.06 9.93 -11.39
CA SER A 104 -3.14 10.26 -12.81
C SER A 104 -2.62 9.10 -13.67
N SER A 105 -3.06 9.07 -14.92
CA SER A 105 -2.62 8.09 -15.89
C SER A 105 -1.10 8.05 -16.13
N HIS A 106 -0.40 9.17 -15.89
CA HIS A 106 1.06 9.21 -15.97
C HIS A 106 1.74 8.57 -14.76
N HIS A 107 1.19 8.74 -13.55
CA HIS A 107 1.69 8.01 -12.37
C HIS A 107 1.56 6.50 -12.56
N ARG A 108 0.38 6.04 -13.05
CA ARG A 108 0.15 4.61 -13.34
C ARG A 108 1.13 4.08 -14.38
N LEU A 109 1.38 4.84 -15.44
CA LEU A 109 2.35 4.47 -16.47
C LEU A 109 3.78 4.33 -15.87
N LEU A 110 4.21 5.31 -15.09
CA LEU A 110 5.53 5.27 -14.43
C LEU A 110 5.66 4.08 -13.49
N TYR A 111 4.64 3.82 -12.68
CA TYR A 111 4.60 2.67 -11.81
C TYR A 111 4.72 1.33 -12.56
N GLU A 112 3.95 1.15 -13.65
CA GLU A 112 4.01 -0.07 -14.47
C GLU A 112 5.37 -0.23 -15.17
N LEU A 113 6.01 0.86 -15.58
CA LEU A 113 7.36 0.82 -16.15
C LEU A 113 8.41 0.37 -15.13
N VAL A 114 8.35 0.86 -13.90
CA VAL A 114 9.23 0.40 -12.80
C VAL A 114 8.96 -1.07 -12.51
N LYS A 115 7.68 -1.49 -12.42
CA LYS A 115 7.28 -2.87 -12.15
C LYS A 115 7.81 -3.83 -13.21
N LYS A 116 7.70 -3.48 -14.48
CA LYS A 116 8.16 -4.29 -15.61
C LYS A 116 9.68 -4.48 -15.63
N ARG A 117 10.42 -3.45 -15.22
CA ARG A 117 11.88 -3.44 -15.22
C ARG A 117 12.50 -4.03 -13.95
N LYS A 118 11.71 -4.21 -12.89
CA LYS A 118 12.12 -4.63 -11.54
C LYS A 118 13.05 -3.59 -10.87
N GLU A 119 14.10 -3.18 -11.57
CA GLU A 119 15.07 -2.18 -11.14
C GLU A 119 15.46 -1.31 -12.35
N VAL A 120 15.46 0.02 -12.18
CA VAL A 120 15.74 0.96 -13.26
C VAL A 120 16.30 2.28 -12.74
N ASN A 121 17.32 2.82 -13.36
CA ASN A 121 17.85 4.14 -13.00
C ASN A 121 16.95 5.28 -13.52
N SER A 122 17.02 6.44 -12.85
CA SER A 122 16.15 7.59 -13.16
C SER A 122 16.25 8.09 -14.60
N GLY A 123 17.47 8.12 -15.17
CA GLY A 123 17.69 8.56 -16.54
C GLY A 123 17.16 7.58 -17.58
N GLU A 124 17.34 6.28 -17.33
CA GLU A 124 16.79 5.23 -18.17
C GLU A 124 15.27 5.19 -18.11
N LEU A 125 14.70 5.28 -16.91
CA LEU A 125 13.24 5.33 -16.73
C LEU A 125 12.61 6.49 -17.49
N TRP A 126 13.26 7.68 -17.48
CA TRP A 126 12.80 8.82 -18.24
C TRP A 126 12.77 8.55 -19.74
N LYS A 127 13.86 7.99 -20.30
CA LYS A 127 13.92 7.61 -21.72
C LYS A 127 12.83 6.63 -22.11
N VAL A 128 12.64 5.60 -21.28
CA VAL A 128 11.61 4.58 -21.49
C VAL A 128 10.21 5.18 -21.40
N TYR A 129 9.98 6.08 -20.44
CA TYR A 129 8.71 6.80 -20.30
C TYR A 129 8.38 7.62 -21.55
N LEU A 130 9.36 8.36 -22.10
CA LEU A 130 9.15 9.14 -23.34
C LEU A 130 8.80 8.23 -24.53
N SER A 131 9.52 7.12 -24.69
CA SER A 131 9.26 6.16 -25.78
C SER A 131 7.88 5.52 -25.64
N GLU A 132 7.47 5.20 -24.41
CA GLU A 132 6.16 4.62 -24.14
C GLU A 132 5.03 5.62 -24.38
N CYS A 133 5.19 6.89 -23.97
CA CYS A 133 4.24 7.95 -24.29
C CYS A 133 4.06 8.10 -25.79
N LYS A 134 5.14 8.04 -26.58
CA LYS A 134 5.10 8.09 -28.04
C LYS A 134 4.33 6.88 -28.61
N ARG A 135 4.58 5.67 -28.08
CA ARG A 135 3.92 4.43 -28.50
C ARG A 135 2.39 4.49 -28.28
N ILE A 136 1.95 5.01 -27.12
CA ILE A 136 0.51 5.10 -26.77
C ILE A 136 -0.12 6.42 -27.22
N LYS A 137 0.58 7.23 -28.03
CA LYS A 137 0.13 8.55 -28.54
C LYS A 137 -0.31 9.50 -27.40
N LYS A 138 0.39 9.50 -26.29
CA LYS A 138 0.13 10.34 -25.13
C LYS A 138 1.18 11.44 -25.02
N GLN A 139 0.75 12.67 -24.73
CA GLN A 139 1.67 13.79 -24.55
C GLN A 139 2.51 13.56 -23.27
N PRO A 140 3.85 13.58 -23.35
CA PRO A 140 4.69 13.42 -22.16
C PRO A 140 4.61 14.64 -21.26
N ILE A 141 4.77 14.42 -19.94
CA ILE A 141 4.91 15.50 -18.96
C ILE A 141 6.33 16.07 -18.97
N ALA A 142 6.50 17.28 -18.44
CA ALA A 142 7.82 17.90 -18.26
C ALA A 142 8.67 17.10 -17.27
N LEU A 143 10.00 17.19 -17.38
CA LEU A 143 10.94 16.48 -16.50
C LEU A 143 10.76 16.85 -15.01
N ARG A 144 10.41 18.10 -14.70
CA ARG A 144 10.09 18.55 -13.35
C ARG A 144 8.88 17.78 -12.80
N THR A 145 7.80 17.75 -13.54
CA THR A 145 6.56 17.04 -13.16
C THR A 145 6.80 15.53 -13.06
N TYR A 146 7.66 14.96 -13.92
CA TYR A 146 8.09 13.56 -13.78
C TYR A 146 8.76 13.31 -12.41
N SER A 147 9.65 14.21 -12.00
CA SER A 147 10.32 14.08 -10.69
C SER A 147 9.34 14.19 -9.52
N GLU A 148 8.39 15.11 -9.60
CA GLU A 148 7.31 15.26 -8.63
C GLU A 148 6.43 13.99 -8.56
N TYR A 149 6.09 13.40 -9.70
CA TYR A 149 5.31 12.18 -9.78
C TYR A 149 6.06 10.96 -9.21
N MET A 150 7.37 10.84 -9.48
CA MET A 150 8.17 9.78 -8.87
C MET A 150 8.29 9.96 -7.36
N ASN A 151 8.48 11.19 -6.86
CA ASN A 151 8.48 11.46 -5.43
C ASN A 151 7.13 11.09 -4.80
N ARG A 152 6.00 11.38 -5.46
CA ARG A 152 4.68 10.98 -4.98
C ARG A 152 4.51 9.46 -4.89
N LEU A 153 5.00 8.71 -5.88
CA LEU A 153 4.99 7.24 -5.84
C LEU A 153 5.85 6.68 -4.69
N ILE A 154 6.92 7.38 -4.33
CA ILE A 154 7.78 7.03 -3.18
C ILE A 154 7.07 7.32 -1.86
N GLU A 155 6.47 8.52 -1.70
CA GLU A 155 5.74 8.93 -0.50
C GLU A 155 4.61 7.97 -0.12
N ILE A 156 3.92 7.41 -1.11
CA ILE A 156 2.84 6.43 -0.90
C ILE A 156 3.35 4.98 -0.90
N ASP A 157 4.65 4.78 -0.77
CA ASP A 157 5.34 3.48 -0.67
C ASP A 157 5.04 2.48 -1.81
N LEU A 158 4.72 2.97 -3.00
CA LEU A 158 4.58 2.12 -4.19
C LEU A 158 5.91 1.85 -4.87
N VAL A 159 6.85 2.80 -4.78
CA VAL A 159 8.20 2.73 -5.35
C VAL A 159 9.21 3.05 -4.26
N GLN A 160 10.29 2.31 -4.20
CA GLN A 160 11.46 2.60 -3.38
C GLN A 160 12.60 3.07 -4.28
N TRP A 161 13.57 3.77 -3.69
CA TRP A 161 14.76 4.18 -4.42
C TRP A 161 16.02 3.96 -3.59
N ASP A 162 17.09 3.61 -4.28
CA ASP A 162 18.43 3.52 -3.74
C ASP A 162 19.39 4.41 -4.54
N ARG A 163 20.53 4.74 -3.95
CA ARG A 163 21.60 5.40 -4.70
C ARG A 163 22.33 4.39 -5.56
N ALA A 164 22.50 4.69 -6.84
CA ALA A 164 23.36 3.87 -7.69
C ALA A 164 24.82 3.95 -7.22
N LEU A 165 25.53 2.83 -7.29
CA LEU A 165 26.98 2.76 -7.04
C LEU A 165 27.82 3.38 -8.17
N VAL A 166 27.20 4.15 -9.08
CA VAL A 166 27.83 4.77 -10.25
C VAL A 166 28.16 6.24 -9.96
N ARG A 167 29.23 6.77 -10.59
CA ARG A 167 29.62 8.18 -10.49
C ARG A 167 28.44 9.11 -10.79
N GLY A 168 27.95 9.87 -9.78
CA GLY A 168 26.82 10.78 -9.86
C GLY A 168 25.69 10.43 -8.87
N LYS A 169 24.80 11.43 -8.60
CA LYS A 169 23.62 11.24 -7.72
C LYS A 169 22.48 10.58 -8.49
N VAL A 170 22.70 9.38 -9.03
CA VAL A 170 21.67 8.66 -9.79
C VAL A 170 20.79 7.85 -8.84
N ARG A 171 19.48 8.04 -8.91
CA ARG A 171 18.50 7.22 -8.18
C ARG A 171 18.16 5.98 -9.00
N VAL A 172 18.08 4.85 -8.34
CA VAL A 172 17.59 3.59 -8.89
C VAL A 172 16.25 3.29 -8.25
N PHE A 173 15.24 3.09 -9.06
CA PHE A 173 13.87 2.82 -8.62
C PHE A 173 13.56 1.34 -8.71
N LYS A 174 12.85 0.83 -7.69
CA LYS A 174 12.31 -0.51 -7.62
C LYS A 174 10.93 -0.51 -6.95
N ILE A 175 10.15 -1.54 -7.18
CA ILE A 175 8.85 -1.68 -6.50
C ILE A 175 9.09 -1.90 -5.01
N SER A 176 8.31 -1.22 -4.17
CA SER A 176 8.35 -1.46 -2.73
C SER A 176 7.93 -2.89 -2.40
N LEU A 177 8.77 -3.59 -1.64
CA LEU A 177 8.48 -4.95 -1.14
C LEU A 177 7.47 -4.93 0.02
N LYS A 178 7.26 -3.74 0.63
CA LYS A 178 6.28 -3.54 1.71
C LYS A 178 4.87 -3.28 1.18
N ALA A 179 4.73 -3.12 -0.13
CA ALA A 179 3.45 -2.79 -0.77
C ALA A 179 2.78 -4.03 -1.40
#